data_329d83bb32579c4f53b5896fd8dee012
#
_entry.id   329d83bb32579c4f53b5896fd8dee012
#
_cell.length_a   1.000
_cell.length_b   1.000
_cell.length_c   1.000
_cell.angle_alpha   90.00
_cell.angle_beta   90.00
_cell.angle_gamma   90.00
#
_symmetry.space_group_name_H-M   'P 1'
#
loop_
_entity.id
_entity.type
_entity.pdbx_description
1 polymer ?
#
loop_
_entity_poly.entity_id
_entity_poly.type
_entity_poly.pdbx_seq_one_letter_code
_entity_poly.pdbx_strand_id
1 'polypeptide(L)'
;KSSDPVIAHYGDRFIIRDPASQHTLGGGMVIDTFVPRKKRSSEHRLKVLNVLQNDNEFALQSLVELSPEGANLEQFSINRNLKKAKIDAIISSLQNRDIELIQLKLKTNEDNILLHKDFFDEYANQILGKIKEFHKSNPSQQGISEPILSRAIIFSGSHFLFHALLQCLVDSKFVIRTGTLLHIPDHQTSLSEEEKEFLAKI
;
A
#
# COMPACT_ATOMS: atom_id res chain seq x y z
N LYS A 1 23.57 15.67 5.29
CA LYS A 1 23.45 14.31 5.81
C LYS A 1 24.22 14.27 7.13
N SER A 2 23.58 13.95 8.26
CA SER A 2 24.31 13.77 9.51
C SER A 2 25.23 12.56 9.41
N SER A 3 26.42 12.65 10.02
CA SER A 3 27.36 11.52 10.16
C SER A 3 26.83 10.50 11.16
N ASP A 4 26.14 10.96 12.19
CA ASP A 4 25.62 10.14 13.27
C ASP A 4 24.09 9.98 13.20
N PRO A 5 23.53 8.86 13.71
CA PRO A 5 22.10 8.68 13.84
C PRO A 5 21.50 9.78 14.74
N VAL A 6 20.42 10.41 14.27
CA VAL A 6 19.70 11.42 15.05
C VAL A 6 18.30 10.89 15.32
N ILE A 7 17.89 10.87 16.58
CA ILE A 7 16.52 10.60 16.98
C ILE A 7 15.75 11.92 16.90
N ALA A 8 14.66 11.92 16.14
CA ALA A 8 13.82 13.10 15.97
C ALA A 8 12.37 12.67 15.75
N HIS A 9 11.43 13.56 16.11
CA HIS A 9 9.99 13.40 15.86
C HIS A 9 9.46 14.59 15.07
N TYR A 10 8.26 14.45 14.54
CA TYR A 10 7.56 15.58 13.95
C TYR A 10 7.45 16.76 14.93
N GLY A 11 7.75 17.94 14.44
CA GLY A 11 7.70 19.19 15.24
C GLY A 11 9.01 19.54 15.94
N ASP A 12 9.99 18.64 16.02
CA ASP A 12 11.30 18.96 16.58
C ASP A 12 11.98 20.05 15.77
N ARG A 13 12.52 21.04 16.46
CA ARG A 13 13.24 22.15 15.83
C ARG A 13 14.73 21.88 15.82
N PHE A 14 15.39 22.26 14.74
CA PHE A 14 16.84 22.13 14.59
C PHE A 14 17.48 23.42 14.10
N ILE A 15 18.74 23.60 14.43
CA ILE A 15 19.57 24.71 13.95
C ILE A 15 20.76 24.11 13.19
N ILE A 16 21.05 24.67 12.02
CA ILE A 16 22.23 24.33 11.23
C ILE A 16 23.30 25.38 11.48
N ARG A 17 24.50 24.93 11.87
CA ARG A 17 25.67 25.77 12.03
C ARG A 17 26.77 25.36 11.06
N ASP A 18 27.69 26.27 10.81
CA ASP A 18 28.92 25.94 10.09
C ASP A 18 29.77 24.92 10.88
N PRO A 19 30.72 24.21 10.25
CA PRO A 19 31.54 23.21 10.93
C PRO A 19 32.36 23.76 12.11
N ALA A 20 32.68 25.04 12.09
CA ALA A 20 33.40 25.72 13.20
C ALA A 20 32.42 26.20 14.27
N SER A 21 31.11 26.00 14.11
CA SER A 21 30.04 26.44 15.03
C SER A 21 30.01 27.95 15.32
N GLN A 22 30.63 28.75 14.45
CA GLN A 22 30.73 30.21 14.64
C GLN A 22 29.50 30.94 14.11
N HIS A 23 28.92 30.44 13.02
CA HIS A 23 27.78 31.08 12.38
C HIS A 23 26.58 30.13 12.26
N THR A 24 25.39 30.64 12.51
CA THR A 24 24.13 29.94 12.24
C THR A 24 23.79 30.12 10.77
N LEU A 25 23.71 29.00 10.02
CA LEU A 25 23.37 28.96 8.61
C LEU A 25 21.87 28.92 8.37
N GLY A 26 21.12 28.40 9.34
CA GLY A 26 19.65 28.30 9.25
C GLY A 26 19.08 27.38 10.29
N GLY A 27 17.82 27.06 10.13
CA GLY A 27 17.11 26.11 10.98
C GLY A 27 15.81 25.65 10.33
N GLY A 28 15.12 24.76 10.99
CA GLY A 28 13.86 24.22 10.49
C GLY A 28 13.14 23.38 11.53
N MET A 29 12.11 22.73 11.05
CA MET A 29 11.32 21.78 11.82
C MET A 29 11.32 20.42 11.10
N VAL A 30 11.37 19.35 11.87
CA VAL A 30 11.25 17.99 11.34
C VAL A 30 9.80 17.73 10.94
N ILE A 31 9.59 17.36 9.70
CA ILE A 31 8.25 17.04 9.18
C ILE A 31 8.06 15.52 9.11
N ASP A 32 9.09 14.81 8.64
CA ASP A 32 9.03 13.37 8.45
C ASP A 32 10.39 12.73 8.73
N THR A 33 10.38 11.67 9.53
CA THR A 33 11.56 10.89 9.90
C THR A 33 11.78 9.68 8.99
N PHE A 34 10.77 9.29 8.22
CA PHE A 34 10.80 8.16 7.28
C PHE A 34 11.12 8.63 5.86
N VAL A 35 12.39 8.98 5.64
CA VAL A 35 12.83 9.51 4.34
C VAL A 35 13.00 8.38 3.33
N PRO A 36 12.33 8.41 2.17
CA PRO A 36 12.46 7.39 1.14
C PRO A 36 13.90 7.37 0.60
N ARG A 37 14.39 6.17 0.25
CA ARG A 37 15.75 6.02 -0.32
C ARG A 37 15.91 6.68 -1.69
N LYS A 38 14.84 6.72 -2.50
CA LYS A 38 14.80 7.29 -3.85
C LYS A 38 13.71 8.35 -3.95
N LYS A 39 13.77 9.20 -4.98
CA LYS A 39 12.74 10.22 -5.30
C LYS A 39 12.46 11.21 -4.16
N ARG A 40 13.49 11.57 -3.36
CA ARG A 40 13.35 12.46 -2.19
C ARG A 40 12.84 13.86 -2.52
N SER A 41 13.07 14.32 -3.75
CA SER A 41 12.69 15.65 -4.25
C SER A 41 11.65 15.56 -5.38
N SER A 42 10.93 14.43 -5.52
CA SER A 42 9.87 14.33 -6.50
C SER A 42 8.70 15.25 -6.15
N GLU A 43 7.94 15.66 -7.15
CA GLU A 43 6.74 16.48 -6.94
C GLU A 43 5.75 15.82 -5.97
N HIS A 44 5.53 14.51 -6.15
CA HIS A 44 4.70 13.73 -5.22
C HIS A 44 5.21 13.80 -3.78
N ARG A 45 6.55 13.64 -3.57
CA ARG A 45 7.14 13.73 -2.23
C ARG A 45 6.96 15.12 -1.62
N LEU A 46 7.08 16.17 -2.40
CA LEU A 46 6.85 17.54 -1.93
C LEU A 46 5.39 17.76 -1.53
N LYS A 47 4.42 17.21 -2.28
CA LYS A 47 3.01 17.22 -1.91
C LYS A 47 2.77 16.49 -0.58
N VAL A 48 3.35 15.29 -0.41
CA VAL A 48 3.27 14.53 0.85
C VAL A 48 3.86 15.33 2.02
N LEU A 49 5.04 15.93 1.87
CA LEU A 49 5.64 16.75 2.92
C LEU A 49 4.78 17.96 3.29
N ASN A 50 4.15 18.58 2.29
CA ASN A 50 3.28 19.73 2.52
C ASN A 50 2.03 19.35 3.35
N VAL A 51 1.40 18.22 3.05
CA VAL A 51 0.23 17.77 3.84
C VAL A 51 0.63 17.30 5.23
N LEU A 52 1.82 16.72 5.39
CA LEU A 52 2.36 16.30 6.69
C LEU A 52 2.68 17.49 7.63
N GLN A 53 2.68 18.73 7.18
CA GLN A 53 2.86 19.89 8.06
C GLN A 53 1.60 20.25 8.86
N ASN A 54 0.46 19.72 8.48
CA ASN A 54 -0.82 20.00 9.10
C ASN A 54 -1.05 19.17 10.38
N ASP A 55 -2.20 19.38 11.02
CA ASP A 55 -2.62 18.57 12.15
C ASP A 55 -2.74 17.07 11.80
N ASN A 56 -2.86 16.24 12.84
CA ASN A 56 -2.80 14.80 12.67
C ASN A 56 -3.94 14.23 11.81
N GLU A 57 -5.12 14.79 11.91
CA GLU A 57 -6.30 14.29 11.22
C GLU A 57 -6.25 14.66 9.74
N PHE A 58 -6.00 15.92 9.43
CA PHE A 58 -5.85 16.39 8.05
C PHE A 58 -4.65 15.73 7.36
N ALA A 59 -3.54 15.57 8.08
CA ALA A 59 -2.34 14.92 7.53
C ALA A 59 -2.58 13.45 7.18
N LEU A 60 -3.26 12.69 8.07
CA LEU A 60 -3.57 11.29 7.78
C LEU A 60 -4.56 11.15 6.63
N GLN A 61 -5.63 11.94 6.62
CA GLN A 61 -6.59 11.98 5.53
C GLN A 61 -5.92 12.25 4.18
N SER A 62 -5.20 13.37 4.09
CA SER A 62 -4.55 13.76 2.83
C SER A 62 -3.47 12.77 2.40
N LEU A 63 -2.77 12.14 3.36
CA LEU A 63 -1.78 11.11 3.04
C LEU A 63 -2.43 9.90 2.38
N VAL A 64 -3.57 9.45 2.88
CA VAL A 64 -4.33 8.33 2.32
C VAL A 64 -4.90 8.66 0.94
N GLU A 65 -5.40 9.89 0.76
CA GLU A 65 -5.93 10.37 -0.53
C GLU A 65 -4.84 10.53 -1.61
N LEU A 66 -3.62 10.90 -1.21
CA LEU A 66 -2.51 11.14 -2.15
C LEU A 66 -1.67 9.89 -2.44
N SER A 67 -1.73 8.87 -1.60
CA SER A 67 -0.81 7.74 -1.66
C SER A 67 -1.51 6.47 -2.14
N PRO A 68 -1.31 6.04 -3.39
CA PRO A 68 -1.85 4.77 -3.88
C PRO A 68 -1.35 3.55 -3.09
N GLU A 69 -0.20 3.66 -2.45
CA GLU A 69 0.36 2.63 -1.54
C GLU A 69 -0.21 2.71 -0.11
N GLY A 70 -1.10 3.68 0.15
CA GLY A 70 -1.71 3.91 1.45
C GLY A 70 -0.78 4.55 2.47
N ALA A 71 -1.29 4.76 3.68
CA ALA A 71 -0.54 5.28 4.81
C ALA A 71 -0.15 4.14 5.77
N ASN A 72 1.15 3.98 6.04
CA ASN A 72 1.64 3.09 7.07
C ASN A 72 1.36 3.71 8.44
N LEU A 73 0.42 3.13 9.19
CA LEU A 73 -0.04 3.67 10.47
C LEU A 73 1.03 3.61 11.56
N GLU A 74 1.91 2.63 11.52
CA GLU A 74 3.03 2.51 12.47
C GLU A 74 4.04 3.64 12.24
N GLN A 75 4.46 3.85 10.99
CA GLN A 75 5.36 4.96 10.64
C GLN A 75 4.74 6.32 10.98
N PHE A 76 3.45 6.50 10.69
CA PHE A 76 2.74 7.74 11.04
C PHE A 76 2.68 7.96 12.54
N SER A 77 2.41 6.90 13.31
CA SER A 77 2.38 6.91 14.78
C SER A 77 3.75 7.28 15.37
N ILE A 78 4.81 6.61 14.93
CA ILE A 78 6.19 6.86 15.39
C ILE A 78 6.62 8.27 15.03
N ASN A 79 6.42 8.70 13.77
CA ASN A 79 6.81 10.04 13.31
C ASN A 79 6.21 11.14 14.17
N ARG A 80 4.95 10.99 14.58
CA ARG A 80 4.19 11.99 15.32
C ARG A 80 4.08 11.73 16.82
N ASN A 81 4.78 10.70 17.31
CA ASN A 81 4.74 10.26 18.71
C ASN A 81 3.30 10.08 19.23
N LEU A 82 2.46 9.40 18.43
CA LEU A 82 1.06 9.16 18.75
C LEU A 82 0.86 7.77 19.34
N LYS A 83 0.03 7.67 20.36
CA LYS A 83 -0.41 6.37 20.90
C LYS A 83 -1.48 5.75 19.99
N LYS A 84 -1.57 4.43 19.97
CA LYS A 84 -2.55 3.67 19.17
C LYS A 84 -3.98 4.21 19.34
N ALA A 85 -4.43 4.45 20.57
CA ALA A 85 -5.77 4.98 20.84
C ALA A 85 -6.05 6.31 20.13
N LYS A 86 -5.01 7.16 19.91
CA LYS A 86 -5.18 8.42 19.17
C LYS A 86 -5.30 8.17 17.67
N ILE A 87 -4.56 7.20 17.13
CA ILE A 87 -4.69 6.78 15.72
C ILE A 87 -6.09 6.21 15.48
N ASP A 88 -6.56 5.31 16.35
CA ASP A 88 -7.89 4.70 16.25
C ASP A 88 -8.99 5.78 16.31
N ALA A 89 -8.85 6.80 17.17
CA ALA A 89 -9.77 7.92 17.25
C ALA A 89 -9.77 8.78 15.95
N ILE A 90 -8.62 9.01 15.34
CA ILE A 90 -8.52 9.74 14.06
C ILE A 90 -9.20 8.94 12.95
N ILE A 91 -8.94 7.65 12.84
CA ILE A 91 -9.57 6.78 11.83
C ILE A 91 -11.10 6.79 11.99
N SER A 92 -11.59 6.66 13.22
CA SER A 92 -13.04 6.73 13.50
C SER A 92 -13.63 8.09 13.12
N SER A 93 -12.92 9.19 13.37
CA SER A 93 -13.35 10.54 12.97
C SER A 93 -13.45 10.66 11.45
N LEU A 94 -12.47 10.15 10.71
CA LEU A 94 -12.47 10.16 9.24
C LEU A 94 -13.62 9.32 8.67
N GLN A 95 -13.87 8.15 9.22
CA GLN A 95 -14.99 7.28 8.82
C GLN A 95 -16.36 7.94 9.08
N ASN A 96 -16.50 8.69 10.18
CA ASN A 96 -17.72 9.44 10.47
C ASN A 96 -17.97 10.62 9.50
N ARG A 97 -16.99 10.99 8.68
CA ARG A 97 -17.11 11.97 7.60
C ARG A 97 -17.31 11.35 6.23
N ASP A 98 -17.78 10.10 6.20
CA ASP A 98 -18.01 9.32 4.97
C ASP A 98 -16.74 9.10 4.11
N ILE A 99 -15.54 9.19 4.71
CA ILE A 99 -14.30 8.83 4.03
C ILE A 99 -14.16 7.31 4.07
N GLU A 100 -14.25 6.68 2.93
CA GLU A 100 -14.17 5.23 2.80
C GLU A 100 -12.72 4.74 2.92
N LEU A 101 -12.41 4.15 4.05
CA LEU A 101 -11.07 3.69 4.42
C LEU A 101 -11.05 2.17 4.63
N ILE A 102 -10.03 1.53 4.09
CA ILE A 102 -9.78 0.10 4.26
C ILE A 102 -8.47 -0.08 5.01
N GLN A 103 -8.53 -0.78 6.13
CA GLN A 103 -7.36 -1.10 6.92
C GLN A 103 -6.89 -2.52 6.59
N LEU A 104 -5.68 -2.61 6.05
CA LEU A 104 -5.03 -3.86 5.68
C LEU A 104 -3.93 -4.19 6.68
N LYS A 105 -3.92 -5.44 7.17
CA LYS A 105 -2.85 -5.95 8.04
C LYS A 105 -1.76 -6.60 7.18
N LEU A 106 -0.54 -6.14 7.32
CA LEU A 106 0.61 -6.80 6.72
C LEU A 106 1.06 -7.97 7.60
N LYS A 107 1.48 -9.08 6.98
CA LYS A 107 1.96 -10.26 7.72
C LYS A 107 3.31 -10.04 8.43
N THR A 108 4.02 -9.00 8.07
CA THR A 108 5.32 -8.64 8.66
C THR A 108 5.16 -7.48 9.64
N ASN A 109 5.56 -7.70 10.89
CA ASN A 109 5.76 -6.69 11.93
C ASN A 109 4.52 -5.91 12.42
N GLU A 110 3.33 -6.47 12.36
CA GLU A 110 2.09 -5.81 12.82
C GLU A 110 1.77 -4.49 12.08
N ASP A 111 2.50 -4.17 11.02
CA ASP A 111 2.27 -2.98 10.20
C ASP A 111 0.84 -2.99 9.62
N ASN A 112 0.11 -1.92 9.88
CA ASN A 112 -1.21 -1.69 9.31
C ASN A 112 -1.11 -0.59 8.25
N ILE A 113 -1.64 -0.87 7.07
CA ILE A 113 -1.78 0.14 6.00
C ILE A 113 -3.21 0.63 5.98
N LEU A 114 -3.40 1.93 6.03
CA LEU A 114 -4.69 2.56 5.77
C LEU A 114 -4.73 2.99 4.31
N LEU A 115 -5.70 2.48 3.56
CA LEU A 115 -5.85 2.71 2.13
C LEU A 115 -7.20 3.38 1.86
N HIS A 116 -7.24 4.33 0.92
CA HIS A 116 -8.50 4.84 0.40
C HIS A 116 -9.19 3.76 -0.43
N LYS A 117 -10.51 3.69 -0.31
CA LYS A 117 -11.30 2.66 -1.00
C LYS A 117 -11.13 2.70 -2.51
N ASP A 118 -11.02 3.88 -3.11
CA ASP A 118 -10.84 4.00 -4.55
C ASP A 118 -9.58 3.27 -5.05
N PHE A 119 -8.46 3.40 -4.33
CA PHE A 119 -7.24 2.66 -4.66
C PHE A 119 -7.39 1.16 -4.44
N PHE A 120 -8.11 0.77 -3.36
CA PHE A 120 -8.41 -0.65 -3.13
C PHE A 120 -9.24 -1.22 -4.29
N ASP A 121 -10.29 -0.53 -4.69
CA ASP A 121 -11.19 -0.96 -5.77
C ASP A 121 -10.46 -1.00 -7.12
N GLU A 122 -9.58 -0.04 -7.40
CA GLU A 122 -8.72 -0.06 -8.58
C GLU A 122 -7.82 -1.29 -8.62
N TYR A 123 -7.11 -1.58 -7.52
CA TYR A 123 -6.25 -2.77 -7.44
C TYR A 123 -7.04 -4.07 -7.48
N ALA A 124 -8.18 -4.13 -6.80
CA ALA A 124 -9.08 -5.28 -6.83
C ALA A 124 -9.55 -5.57 -8.27
N ASN A 125 -9.95 -4.54 -9.00
CA ASN A 125 -10.39 -4.66 -10.39
C ASN A 125 -9.25 -5.13 -11.30
N GLN A 126 -8.03 -4.63 -11.12
CA GLN A 126 -6.86 -5.09 -11.88
C GLN A 126 -6.57 -6.57 -11.59
N ILE A 127 -6.58 -6.98 -10.31
CA ILE A 127 -6.35 -8.38 -9.90
C ILE A 127 -7.41 -9.31 -10.51
N LEU A 128 -8.69 -9.00 -10.31
CA LEU A 128 -9.80 -9.80 -10.83
C LEU A 128 -9.81 -9.84 -12.36
N GLY A 129 -9.53 -8.71 -13.01
CA GLY A 129 -9.41 -8.62 -14.45
C GLY A 129 -8.32 -9.54 -15.00
N LYS A 130 -7.14 -9.55 -14.38
CA LYS A 130 -6.04 -10.42 -14.81
C LYS A 130 -6.30 -11.89 -14.57
N ILE A 131 -6.94 -12.26 -13.47
CA ILE A 131 -7.36 -13.65 -13.25
C ILE A 131 -8.38 -14.09 -14.32
N LYS A 132 -9.37 -13.24 -14.65
CA LYS A 132 -10.35 -13.54 -15.70
C LYS A 132 -9.69 -13.66 -17.08
N GLU A 133 -8.74 -12.78 -17.40
CA GLU A 133 -7.98 -12.84 -18.66
C GLU A 133 -7.18 -14.14 -18.75
N PHE A 134 -6.54 -14.55 -17.65
CA PHE A 134 -5.78 -15.80 -17.56
C PHE A 134 -6.69 -17.01 -17.82
N HIS A 135 -7.87 -17.06 -17.20
CA HIS A 135 -8.82 -18.16 -17.40
C HIS A 135 -9.31 -18.26 -18.84
N LYS A 136 -9.53 -17.12 -19.52
CA LYS A 136 -9.90 -17.12 -20.95
C LYS A 136 -8.80 -17.66 -21.84
N SER A 137 -7.54 -17.33 -21.53
CA SER A 137 -6.38 -17.77 -22.31
C SER A 137 -5.94 -19.20 -21.98
N ASN A 138 -6.30 -19.71 -20.80
CA ASN A 138 -5.86 -21.02 -20.30
C ASN A 138 -7.05 -21.78 -19.67
N PRO A 139 -8.06 -22.17 -20.44
CA PRO A 139 -9.31 -22.74 -19.89
C PRO A 139 -9.13 -24.08 -19.19
N SER A 140 -8.08 -24.85 -19.52
CA SER A 140 -7.74 -26.12 -18.87
C SER A 140 -6.97 -25.96 -17.56
N GLN A 141 -6.44 -24.76 -17.27
CA GLN A 141 -5.69 -24.51 -16.05
C GLN A 141 -6.61 -24.09 -14.90
N GLN A 142 -6.36 -24.63 -13.72
CA GLN A 142 -7.17 -24.37 -12.53
C GLN A 142 -7.07 -22.92 -12.03
N GLY A 143 -5.93 -22.24 -12.25
CA GLY A 143 -5.71 -20.88 -11.80
C GLY A 143 -4.31 -20.36 -12.07
N ILE A 144 -4.08 -19.11 -11.67
CA ILE A 144 -2.81 -18.39 -11.81
C ILE A 144 -2.05 -18.37 -10.49
N SER A 145 -0.73 -18.45 -10.51
CA SER A 145 0.08 -18.31 -9.29
C SER A 145 0.27 -16.83 -8.91
N GLU A 146 0.38 -16.56 -7.60
CA GLU A 146 0.57 -15.20 -7.07
C GLU A 146 1.78 -14.45 -7.68
N PRO A 147 2.98 -15.09 -7.88
CA PRO A 147 4.09 -14.42 -8.53
C PRO A 147 3.85 -14.02 -9.98
N ILE A 148 3.08 -14.79 -10.73
CA ILE A 148 2.70 -14.47 -12.12
C ILE A 148 1.69 -13.31 -12.10
N LEU A 149 0.68 -13.39 -11.24
CA LEU A 149 -0.34 -12.36 -11.09
C LEU A 149 0.26 -11.02 -10.69
N SER A 150 1.17 -10.99 -9.71
CA SER A 150 1.80 -9.76 -9.24
C SER A 150 2.64 -9.04 -10.31
N ARG A 151 3.21 -9.78 -11.27
CA ARG A 151 3.94 -9.22 -12.41
C ARG A 151 3.03 -8.72 -13.53
N ALA A 152 1.82 -9.24 -13.60
CA ALA A 152 0.87 -8.92 -14.66
C ALA A 152 0.05 -7.64 -14.40
N ILE A 153 0.09 -7.09 -13.19
CA ILE A 153 -0.63 -5.88 -12.81
C ILE A 153 0.30 -4.68 -12.67
N ILE A 154 -0.24 -3.48 -12.86
CA ILE A 154 0.46 -2.22 -12.58
C ILE A 154 0.21 -1.89 -11.11
N PHE A 155 1.21 -2.12 -10.28
CA PHE A 155 1.11 -1.96 -8.84
C PHE A 155 2.24 -1.08 -8.29
N SER A 156 1.88 -0.01 -7.59
CA SER A 156 2.85 0.96 -7.04
C SER A 156 3.31 0.61 -5.62
N GLY A 157 2.62 -0.32 -4.96
CA GLY A 157 2.88 -0.70 -3.57
C GLY A 157 3.97 -1.77 -3.40
N SER A 158 4.24 -2.10 -2.15
CA SER A 158 5.16 -3.19 -1.80
C SER A 158 4.53 -4.56 -2.04
N HIS A 159 5.36 -5.59 -2.18
CA HIS A 159 4.88 -6.98 -2.26
C HIS A 159 4.00 -7.38 -1.06
N PHE A 160 4.28 -6.85 0.13
CA PHE A 160 3.48 -7.10 1.33
C PHE A 160 2.08 -6.50 1.24
N LEU A 161 1.97 -5.29 0.68
CA LEU A 161 0.67 -4.66 0.42
C LEU A 161 -0.12 -5.46 -0.62
N PHE A 162 0.52 -5.90 -1.72
CA PHE A 162 -0.12 -6.76 -2.71
C PHE A 162 -0.68 -8.04 -2.08
N HIS A 163 0.13 -8.70 -1.24
CA HIS A 163 -0.30 -9.91 -0.54
C HIS A 163 -1.49 -9.64 0.40
N ALA A 164 -1.50 -8.50 1.12
CA ALA A 164 -2.60 -8.12 2.01
C ALA A 164 -3.90 -7.82 1.23
N LEU A 165 -3.81 -7.12 0.10
CA LEU A 165 -4.94 -6.90 -0.83
C LEU A 165 -5.51 -8.22 -1.35
N LEU A 166 -4.63 -9.10 -1.81
CA LEU A 166 -5.03 -10.41 -2.32
C LEU A 166 -5.68 -11.26 -1.22
N GLN A 167 -5.15 -11.23 0.01
CA GLN A 167 -5.75 -11.93 1.13
C GLN A 167 -7.15 -11.39 1.46
N CYS A 168 -7.33 -10.07 1.41
CA CYS A 168 -8.64 -9.44 1.59
C CYS A 168 -9.65 -9.92 0.54
N LEU A 169 -9.24 -10.06 -0.73
CA LEU A 169 -10.09 -10.58 -1.80
C LEU A 169 -10.41 -12.08 -1.63
N VAL A 170 -9.48 -12.85 -1.07
CA VAL A 170 -9.70 -14.27 -0.74
C VAL A 170 -10.68 -14.40 0.43
N ASP A 171 -10.49 -13.62 1.50
CA ASP A 171 -11.36 -13.63 2.68
C ASP A 171 -12.80 -13.20 2.33
N SER A 172 -12.93 -12.25 1.39
CA SER A 172 -14.22 -11.79 0.83
C SER A 172 -14.80 -12.72 -0.25
N LYS A 173 -14.12 -13.84 -0.56
CA LYS A 173 -14.54 -14.84 -1.56
C LYS A 173 -14.64 -14.33 -3.00
N PHE A 174 -14.06 -13.18 -3.32
CA PHE A 174 -13.92 -12.74 -4.71
C PHE A 174 -12.86 -13.52 -5.48
N VAL A 175 -11.86 -14.04 -4.77
CA VAL A 175 -10.83 -14.95 -5.28
C VAL A 175 -10.80 -16.19 -4.40
N ILE A 176 -10.63 -17.36 -5.00
CA ILE A 176 -10.42 -18.61 -4.29
C ILE A 176 -8.96 -19.00 -4.42
N ARG A 177 -8.37 -19.45 -3.31
CA ARG A 177 -7.01 -19.98 -3.26
C ARG A 177 -7.06 -21.52 -3.11
N THR A 178 -6.59 -22.24 -4.11
CA THR A 178 -6.43 -23.71 -4.05
C THR A 178 -4.94 -24.03 -4.14
N GLY A 179 -4.34 -24.39 -3.00
CA GLY A 179 -2.90 -24.54 -2.88
C GLY A 179 -2.17 -23.25 -3.18
N THR A 180 -1.37 -23.20 -4.23
CA THR A 180 -0.62 -22.03 -4.70
C THR A 180 -1.31 -21.24 -5.81
N LEU A 181 -2.47 -21.74 -6.28
CA LEU A 181 -3.21 -21.17 -7.41
C LEU A 181 -4.38 -20.33 -6.94
N LEU A 182 -4.67 -19.29 -7.72
CA LEU A 182 -5.72 -18.30 -7.50
C LEU A 182 -6.69 -18.34 -8.67
N HIS A 183 -7.99 -18.41 -8.38
CA HIS A 183 -9.03 -18.44 -9.40
C HIS A 183 -10.28 -17.70 -8.93
N ILE A 184 -11.14 -17.31 -9.87
CA ILE A 184 -12.47 -16.78 -9.54
C ILE A 184 -13.43 -17.92 -9.15
N PRO A 185 -14.46 -17.67 -8.31
CA PRO A 185 -15.40 -18.72 -7.85
C PRO A 185 -16.07 -19.52 -8.98
N ASP A 186 -16.42 -18.86 -10.06
CA ASP A 186 -17.19 -19.46 -11.18
C ASP A 186 -16.32 -20.18 -12.20
N HIS A 187 -15.00 -20.25 -11.98
CA HIS A 187 -14.11 -20.91 -12.94
C HIS A 187 -14.19 -22.42 -12.83
N GLN A 188 -14.67 -23.05 -13.89
CA GLN A 188 -14.61 -24.50 -14.09
C GLN A 188 -13.60 -24.80 -15.20
N THR A 189 -12.66 -25.70 -14.92
CA THR A 189 -11.71 -26.15 -15.91
C THR A 189 -12.44 -26.84 -17.05
N SER A 190 -12.17 -26.41 -18.27
CA SER A 190 -12.68 -27.02 -19.50
C SER A 190 -11.51 -27.33 -20.42
N LEU A 191 -11.67 -28.37 -21.22
CA LEU A 191 -10.66 -28.68 -22.24
C LEU A 191 -10.52 -27.52 -23.22
N SER A 192 -9.28 -27.16 -23.57
CA SER A 192 -9.01 -26.22 -24.63
C SER A 192 -9.51 -26.77 -25.98
N GLU A 193 -9.71 -25.89 -26.95
CA GLU A 193 -10.14 -26.33 -28.29
C GLU A 193 -9.14 -27.32 -28.91
N GLU A 194 -7.84 -27.12 -28.71
CA GLU A 194 -6.78 -28.04 -29.15
C GLU A 194 -6.87 -29.41 -28.46
N GLU A 195 -7.16 -29.45 -27.14
CA GLU A 195 -7.35 -30.68 -26.38
C GLU A 195 -8.63 -31.41 -26.81
N LYS A 196 -9.70 -30.68 -27.11
CA LYS A 196 -10.94 -31.25 -27.66
C LYS A 196 -10.71 -31.85 -29.05
N GLU A 197 -10.00 -31.14 -29.93
CA GLU A 197 -9.64 -31.67 -31.26
C GLU A 197 -8.75 -32.88 -31.19
N PHE A 198 -7.81 -32.94 -30.22
CA PHE A 198 -6.97 -34.11 -30.02
C PHE A 198 -7.78 -35.31 -29.55
N LEU A 199 -8.69 -35.11 -28.57
CA LEU A 199 -9.58 -36.20 -28.11
C LEU A 199 -10.55 -36.67 -29.21
N ALA A 200 -10.96 -35.80 -30.11
CA ALA A 200 -11.84 -36.20 -31.24
C ALA A 200 -11.13 -37.02 -32.35
N LYS A 201 -9.79 -37.06 -32.32
CA LYS A 201 -8.97 -37.81 -33.27
C LYS A 201 -8.51 -39.17 -32.74
N ILE A 202 -8.82 -39.50 -31.49
CA ILE A 202 -8.58 -40.80 -30.83
C ILE A 202 -9.86 -41.64 -30.88
#